data_b1308e10ef9c7c1163170ebe294cb949
#
_entry.id   b1308e10ef9c7c1163170ebe294cb949
#
_cell.length_a   1.000
_cell.length_b   1.000
_cell.length_c   1.000
_cell.angle_alpha   90.00
_cell.angle_beta   90.00
_cell.angle_gamma   90.00
#
_symmetry.space_group_name_H-M   'P 1'
#
loop_
_entity.id
_entity.type
_entity.pdbx_description
1 polymer ?
#
loop_
_entity_poly.entity_id
_entity_poly.type
_entity_poly.pdbx_seq_one_letter_code
_entity_poly.pdbx_strand_id
1 'polypeptide(L)'
;MERLFFILNPVAGTGRGAKYFPQLRAVLDAKGVDYGYARSEHPGHAVELTRQAVAAGEKRIIAVGGDGTVNEVASALYGSGVVMGILPLGTGND
;
A
#
# COMPACT_ATOMS: atom_id res chain seq x y z
N MET A 1 -6.17 18.35 4.82
CA MET A 1 -5.74 17.02 5.24
C MET A 1 -5.00 16.33 4.10
N GLU A 2 -3.93 15.65 4.42
CA GLU A 2 -3.08 15.08 3.39
C GLU A 2 -3.61 13.74 2.92
N ARG A 3 -3.53 13.55 1.62
CA ARG A 3 -4.04 12.34 1.00
C ARG A 3 -3.04 11.19 1.14
N LEU A 4 -3.56 10.00 1.35
CA LEU A 4 -2.79 8.76 1.40
C LEU A 4 -3.15 7.87 0.23
N PHE A 5 -2.18 7.14 -0.29
CA PHE A 5 -2.46 6.15 -1.31
C PHE A 5 -1.86 4.81 -0.91
N PHE A 6 -2.69 3.78 -0.89
CA PHE A 6 -2.29 2.45 -0.41
C PHE A 6 -2.03 1.51 -1.56
N ILE A 7 -0.92 0.80 -1.51
CA ILE A 7 -0.63 -0.30 -2.44
C ILE A 7 -0.77 -1.57 -1.63
N LEU A 8 -1.77 -2.36 -1.95
CA LEU A 8 -2.16 -3.51 -1.15
C LEU A 8 -1.84 -4.81 -1.87
N ASN A 9 -1.18 -5.72 -1.17
CA ASN A 9 -1.12 -7.11 -1.60
C ASN A 9 -2.18 -7.90 -0.83
N PRO A 10 -3.29 -8.28 -1.49
CA PRO A 10 -4.41 -8.89 -0.77
C PRO A 10 -4.11 -10.28 -0.23
N VAL A 11 -3.09 -10.96 -0.76
CA VAL A 11 -2.75 -12.30 -0.27
C VAL A 11 -1.62 -12.27 0.75
N ALA A 12 -1.09 -11.09 1.07
CA ALA A 12 -0.03 -10.99 2.07
C ALA A 12 -0.54 -11.50 3.43
N GLY A 13 0.37 -12.10 4.20
CA GLY A 13 0.03 -12.59 5.52
C GLY A 13 -1.05 -13.65 5.47
N THR A 14 -0.99 -14.57 4.52
CA THR A 14 -1.96 -15.64 4.33
C THR A 14 -3.39 -15.11 4.14
N GLY A 15 -3.50 -14.02 3.38
CA GLY A 15 -4.81 -13.45 3.08
C GLY A 15 -5.24 -12.33 4.01
N ARG A 16 -4.40 -11.94 4.95
CA ARG A 16 -4.75 -10.87 5.88
C ARG A 16 -4.99 -9.55 5.19
N GLY A 17 -4.29 -9.30 4.08
CA GLY A 17 -4.50 -8.08 3.34
C GLY A 17 -5.95 -7.91 2.94
N ALA A 18 -6.52 -8.96 2.35
CA ALA A 18 -7.93 -8.93 1.94
C ALA A 18 -8.86 -8.83 3.14
N LYS A 19 -8.47 -9.43 4.26
CA LYS A 19 -9.32 -9.46 5.46
C LYS A 19 -9.32 -8.12 6.20
N TYR A 20 -8.15 -7.51 6.37
CA TYR A 20 -8.03 -6.33 7.21
C TYR A 20 -8.22 -5.02 6.47
N PHE A 21 -8.02 -4.99 5.16
CA PHE A 21 -8.13 -3.74 4.44
C PHE A 21 -9.53 -3.12 4.51
N PRO A 22 -10.63 -3.88 4.42
CA PRO A 22 -11.95 -3.28 4.59
C PRO A 22 -12.14 -2.63 5.96
N GLN A 23 -11.53 -3.19 7.01
CA GLN A 23 -11.59 -2.59 8.35
C GLN A 23 -10.82 -1.28 8.38
N LEU A 24 -9.66 -1.23 7.75
CA LEU A 24 -8.89 0.00 7.64
C LEU A 24 -9.69 1.06 6.89
N ARG A 25 -10.32 0.69 5.78
CA ARG A 25 -11.12 1.62 5.00
C ARG A 25 -12.25 2.22 5.83
N ALA A 26 -12.91 1.39 6.64
CA ALA A 26 -13.98 1.88 7.48
C ALA A 26 -13.49 2.95 8.46
N VAL A 27 -12.28 2.75 9.03
CA VAL A 27 -11.69 3.74 9.92
C VAL A 27 -11.36 5.02 9.18
N LEU A 28 -10.76 4.89 7.99
CA LEU A 28 -10.40 6.06 7.19
C LEU A 28 -11.62 6.85 6.77
N ASP A 29 -12.68 6.15 6.38
CA ASP A 29 -13.93 6.80 5.98
C ASP A 29 -14.56 7.53 7.17
N ALA A 30 -14.57 6.89 8.34
CA ALA A 30 -15.14 7.49 9.54
C ALA A 30 -14.39 8.75 9.96
N LYS A 31 -13.08 8.81 9.69
CA LYS A 31 -12.26 9.96 10.06
C LYS A 31 -12.19 11.00 8.95
N GLY A 32 -12.84 10.77 7.83
CA GLY A 32 -12.83 11.73 6.73
C GLY A 32 -11.48 11.86 6.04
N VAL A 33 -10.65 10.82 6.08
CA VAL A 33 -9.35 10.84 5.43
C VAL A 33 -9.52 10.71 3.93
N ASP A 34 -8.82 11.55 3.18
CA ASP A 34 -8.76 11.43 1.72
C ASP A 34 -7.75 10.35 1.37
N TYR A 35 -8.18 9.31 0.66
CA TYR A 35 -7.27 8.23 0.28
C TYR A 35 -7.71 7.57 -1.02
N GLY A 36 -6.75 6.89 -1.65
CA GLY A 36 -7.01 5.97 -2.73
C GLY A 36 -6.23 4.69 -2.49
N TYR A 37 -6.45 3.69 -3.30
CA TYR A 37 -5.71 2.44 -3.17
C TYR A 37 -5.71 1.65 -4.47
N ALA A 38 -4.76 0.73 -4.57
CA ALA A 38 -4.68 -0.21 -5.68
C ALA A 38 -4.27 -1.56 -5.11
N ARG A 39 -4.71 -2.63 -5.76
CA ARG A 39 -4.41 -4.00 -5.36
C ARG A 39 -3.46 -4.64 -6.34
N SER A 40 -2.40 -5.24 -5.84
CA SER A 40 -1.53 -6.03 -6.71
C SER A 40 -2.16 -7.39 -6.98
N GLU A 41 -1.95 -7.89 -8.19
CA GLU A 41 -2.57 -9.14 -8.65
C GLU A 41 -1.55 -10.23 -8.92
N HIS A 42 -0.27 -9.89 -8.93
CA HIS A 42 0.79 -10.85 -9.18
C HIS A 42 2.11 -10.27 -8.71
N PRO A 43 3.16 -11.10 -8.57
CA PRO A 43 4.48 -10.58 -8.22
C PRO A 43 4.94 -9.53 -9.23
N GLY A 44 5.55 -8.47 -8.74
CA GLY A 44 6.01 -7.36 -9.56
C GLY A 44 4.96 -6.30 -9.84
N HIS A 45 3.69 -6.61 -9.63
CA HIS A 45 2.61 -5.68 -9.96
C HIS A 45 2.65 -4.42 -9.10
N ALA A 46 3.11 -4.54 -7.84
CA ALA A 46 3.17 -3.38 -6.96
C ALA A 46 4.16 -2.32 -7.47
N VAL A 47 5.20 -2.72 -8.19
CA VAL A 47 6.13 -1.77 -8.82
C VAL A 47 5.37 -0.89 -9.82
N GLU A 48 4.60 -1.54 -10.69
CA GLU A 48 3.83 -0.83 -11.71
C GLU A 48 2.79 0.09 -11.08
N LEU A 49 2.05 -0.42 -10.10
CA LEU A 49 1.02 0.36 -9.42
C LEU A 49 1.63 1.58 -8.73
N THR A 50 2.81 1.41 -8.14
CA THR A 50 3.49 2.51 -7.47
C THR A 50 3.92 3.58 -8.47
N ARG A 51 4.47 3.15 -9.61
CA ARG A 51 4.85 4.10 -10.65
C ARG A 51 3.66 4.88 -11.17
N GLN A 52 2.53 4.21 -11.34
CA GLN A 52 1.30 4.88 -11.77
C GLN A 52 0.84 5.89 -10.74
N ALA A 53 0.91 5.54 -9.46
CA ALA A 53 0.51 6.44 -8.39
C ALA A 53 1.41 7.69 -8.34
N VAL A 54 2.72 7.49 -8.50
CA VAL A 54 3.66 8.63 -8.54
C VAL A 54 3.33 9.53 -9.71
N ALA A 55 3.08 8.95 -10.88
CA ALA A 55 2.74 9.71 -12.08
C ALA A 55 1.42 10.47 -11.91
N ALA A 56 0.51 9.92 -11.11
CA ALA A 56 -0.77 10.58 -10.85
C ALA A 56 -0.66 11.69 -9.79
N GLY A 57 0.51 11.90 -9.22
CA GLY A 57 0.73 12.98 -8.28
C GLY A 57 0.55 12.61 -6.82
N GLU A 58 0.47 11.32 -6.49
CA GLU A 58 0.38 10.92 -5.10
C GLU A 58 1.66 11.28 -4.35
N LYS A 59 1.50 11.80 -3.14
CA LYS A 59 2.62 12.30 -2.36
C LYS A 59 3.00 11.38 -1.21
N ARG A 60 2.08 10.52 -0.79
CA ARG A 60 2.29 9.59 0.32
C ARG A 60 1.76 8.25 -0.09
N ILE A 61 2.65 7.28 -0.23
CA ILE A 61 2.29 5.94 -0.68
C ILE A 61 2.61 4.95 0.44
N ILE A 62 1.61 4.15 0.80
CA ILE A 62 1.72 3.23 1.92
C ILE A 62 1.64 1.81 1.38
N ALA A 63 2.69 1.03 1.64
CA ALA A 63 2.72 -0.37 1.26
C ALA A 63 2.00 -1.19 2.33
N VAL A 64 1.02 -1.97 1.91
CA VAL A 64 0.26 -2.83 2.80
C VAL A 64 0.54 -4.28 2.41
N GLY A 65 1.38 -4.94 3.17
CA GLY A 65 1.78 -6.31 2.83
C GLY A 65 3.01 -6.73 3.59
N GLY A 66 3.67 -7.76 3.09
CA GLY A 66 4.90 -8.26 3.66
C GLY A 66 6.12 -7.69 2.97
N ASP A 67 7.27 -8.35 3.19
CA ASP A 67 8.55 -7.84 2.70
C ASP A 67 8.60 -7.67 1.19
N GLY A 68 7.97 -8.57 0.45
CA GLY A 68 7.98 -8.47 -1.01
C GLY A 68 7.28 -7.21 -1.50
N THR A 69 6.10 -6.92 -0.93
CA THR A 69 5.36 -5.71 -1.30
C THR A 69 6.13 -4.47 -0.90
N VAL A 70 6.69 -4.46 0.30
CA VAL A 70 7.48 -3.33 0.78
C VAL A 70 8.66 -3.07 -0.16
N ASN A 71 9.39 -4.13 -0.54
CA ASN A 71 10.52 -3.99 -1.44
C ASN A 71 10.11 -3.46 -2.81
N GLU A 72 9.00 -3.96 -3.35
CA GLU A 72 8.53 -3.51 -4.66
C GLU A 72 8.15 -2.03 -4.63
N VAL A 73 7.42 -1.62 -3.62
CA VAL A 73 7.02 -0.21 -3.49
C VAL A 73 8.26 0.66 -3.28
N ALA A 74 9.16 0.25 -2.40
CA ALA A 74 10.36 1.03 -2.12
C ALA A 74 11.23 1.19 -3.36
N SER A 75 11.40 0.12 -4.14
CA SER A 75 12.23 0.21 -5.34
C SER A 75 11.62 1.17 -6.36
N ALA A 76 10.31 1.18 -6.48
CA ALA A 76 9.62 2.07 -7.42
C ALA A 76 9.64 3.52 -6.94
N LEU A 77 9.73 3.75 -5.64
CA LEU A 77 9.76 5.11 -5.08
C LEU A 77 11.17 5.69 -5.01
N TYR A 78 12.18 4.88 -5.24
CA TYR A 78 13.56 5.34 -5.12
C TYR A 78 13.79 6.58 -5.98
N GLY A 79 14.26 7.64 -5.37
CA GLY A 79 14.55 8.88 -6.09
C GLY A 79 13.34 9.72 -6.45
N SER A 80 12.14 9.31 -6.08
CA SER A 80 10.92 10.04 -6.46
C SER A 80 10.61 11.23 -5.54
N GLY A 81 11.14 11.22 -4.33
CA GLY A 81 10.78 12.23 -3.33
C GLY A 81 9.44 11.98 -2.65
N VAL A 82 8.75 10.89 -3.00
CA VAL A 82 7.47 10.55 -2.39
C VAL A 82 7.71 9.90 -1.03
N VAL A 83 6.89 10.27 -0.05
CA VAL A 83 6.98 9.68 1.29
C VAL A 83 6.40 8.28 1.27
N MET A 84 7.12 7.33 1.84
CA MET A 84 6.68 5.95 1.94
C MET A 84 6.28 5.61 3.36
N GLY A 85 5.10 5.03 3.52
CA GLY A 85 4.68 4.41 4.77
C GLY A 85 4.59 2.91 4.59
N ILE A 86 4.61 2.20 5.70
CA ILE A 86 4.51 0.75 5.69
C ILE A 86 3.46 0.33 6.70
N LEU A 87 2.52 -0.49 6.23
CA LEU A 87 1.55 -1.12 7.11
C LEU A 87 1.81 -2.62 7.01
N PRO A 88 2.61 -3.16 7.92
CA PRO A 88 3.05 -4.54 7.77
C PRO A 88 1.92 -5.51 8.10
N LEU A 89 1.78 -6.54 7.25
CA LEU A 89 0.93 -7.67 7.53
C LEU A 89 1.87 -8.82 7.85
N GLY A 90 2.40 -8.78 9.04
CA GLY A 90 3.40 -9.73 9.45
C GLY A 90 2.90 -11.15 9.42
N THR A 91 3.78 -12.03 9.09
CA THR A 91 3.45 -13.45 9.04
C THR A 91 4.22 -14.22 10.10
N GLY A 92 5.30 -13.63 10.55
CA GLY A 92 6.28 -14.40 11.25
C GLY A 92 5.83 -14.91 12.59
N ASN A 93 5.25 -14.09 13.37
CA ASN A 93 4.98 -14.43 14.76
C ASN A 93 3.53 -14.37 15.12
N ASP A 94 2.72 -14.44 14.15
CA ASP A 94 1.28 -14.34 14.40
C ASP A 94 0.65 -15.62 14.83
#